data_0c56cb3419cbc9fc31bbcad5713ebcf1
#
_entry.id   0c56cb3419cbc9fc31bbcad5713ebcf1
#
_cell.length_a   1.000
_cell.length_b   1.000
_cell.length_c   1.000
_cell.angle_alpha   90.00
_cell.angle_beta   90.00
_cell.angle_gamma   90.00
#
_symmetry.space_group_name_H-M   'P 1'
#
loop_
_entity.id
_entity.type
_entity.pdbx_description
1 polymer ?
#
loop_
_entity_poly.entity_id
_entity_poly.type
_entity_poly.pdbx_seq_one_letter_code
_entity_poly.pdbx_strand_id
1 'polypeptide(L)'
;MEIFEQVTSRKDQEQYWADKNKPYRYVTVTEFANKFKRFHVGMRLESELSVPFDKSSAHKAALVYSKNSVPTMDLFKACWDKEWLLIKRNSFVYIFKTVQIIIIAIISATLFLRTEMHQSNEDDASLYIGAILFSMIMNMFNGFAELALTIGRLPVFYKHRDHLFHPAWTYTLPNFLLRIPISVFESLVWVGVTYYTIGFAPEASR
;
A
#
# COMPACT_ATOMS: atom_id res chain seq x y z
N MET A 1 0.65 -25.14 -4.36
CA MET A 1 1.37 -26.05 -3.44
C MET A 1 0.46 -27.19 -2.98
N GLU A 2 -0.74 -26.92 -2.56
CA GLU A 2 -1.71 -27.93 -2.09
C GLU A 2 -1.94 -29.14 -3.03
N ILE A 3 -2.07 -28.91 -4.35
CA ILE A 3 -2.31 -29.99 -5.31
C ILE A 3 -1.15 -31.01 -5.36
N PHE A 4 0.11 -30.54 -5.24
CA PHE A 4 1.26 -31.45 -5.23
C PHE A 4 1.33 -32.28 -3.95
N GLU A 5 0.94 -31.70 -2.82
CA GLU A 5 0.85 -32.42 -1.54
C GLU A 5 -0.25 -33.49 -1.60
N GLN A 6 -1.40 -33.16 -2.17
CA GLN A 6 -2.53 -34.07 -2.33
C GLN A 6 -2.21 -35.23 -3.28
N VAL A 7 -1.58 -34.96 -4.44
CA VAL A 7 -1.20 -36.01 -5.41
C VAL A 7 -0.16 -36.98 -4.84
N THR A 8 0.68 -36.53 -3.92
CA THR A 8 1.67 -37.38 -3.26
C THR A 8 1.19 -37.99 -1.94
N SER A 9 0.06 -37.50 -1.41
CA SER A 9 -0.56 -37.99 -0.18
C SER A 9 -1.20 -39.39 -0.42
N ARG A 10 -0.93 -40.33 0.50
CA ARG A 10 -1.52 -41.63 0.45
C ARG A 10 -3.05 -41.63 0.62
N LYS A 11 -3.60 -40.60 1.27
CA LYS A 11 -5.04 -40.47 1.51
C LYS A 11 -5.80 -39.86 0.32
N ASP A 12 -5.17 -38.94 -0.39
CA ASP A 12 -5.85 -38.10 -1.37
C ASP A 12 -5.50 -38.47 -2.82
N GLN A 13 -4.49 -39.32 -3.02
CA GLN A 13 -4.00 -39.68 -4.35
C GLN A 13 -5.06 -40.38 -5.21
N GLU A 14 -5.98 -41.18 -4.61
CA GLU A 14 -7.01 -41.93 -5.31
C GLU A 14 -7.91 -41.03 -6.18
N GLN A 15 -8.23 -39.82 -5.71
CA GLN A 15 -9.06 -38.86 -6.47
C GLN A 15 -8.44 -38.41 -7.79
N TYR A 16 -7.11 -38.49 -7.91
CA TYR A 16 -6.35 -38.14 -9.11
C TYR A 16 -6.06 -39.32 -10.04
N TRP A 17 -6.62 -40.51 -9.75
CA TRP A 17 -6.41 -41.70 -10.58
C TRP A 17 -7.12 -41.56 -11.92
N ALA A 18 -6.36 -41.48 -13.02
CA ALA A 18 -6.89 -41.16 -14.34
C ALA A 18 -7.66 -42.31 -15.00
N ASP A 19 -7.28 -43.59 -14.75
CA ASP A 19 -7.88 -44.74 -15.38
C ASP A 19 -8.83 -45.46 -14.39
N LYS A 20 -10.12 -45.11 -14.45
CA LYS A 20 -11.15 -45.68 -13.57
C LYS A 20 -11.41 -47.18 -13.80
N ASN A 21 -10.93 -47.75 -14.91
CA ASN A 21 -11.09 -49.16 -15.23
C ASN A 21 -10.01 -50.06 -14.59
N LYS A 22 -8.97 -49.45 -14.05
CA LYS A 22 -7.91 -50.17 -13.34
C LYS A 22 -8.01 -49.92 -11.84
N PRO A 23 -7.77 -50.96 -11.03
CA PRO A 23 -7.76 -50.81 -9.59
C PRO A 23 -6.72 -49.78 -9.15
N TYR A 24 -7.11 -48.89 -8.24
CA TYR A 24 -6.19 -47.92 -7.68
C TYR A 24 -5.01 -48.58 -7.00
N ARG A 25 -3.83 -48.14 -7.29
CA ARG A 25 -2.59 -48.49 -6.63
C ARG A 25 -1.86 -47.25 -6.18
N TYR A 26 -1.52 -47.17 -4.92
CA TYR A 26 -0.71 -46.07 -4.41
C TYR A 26 0.66 -46.03 -5.10
N VAL A 27 1.00 -44.87 -5.67
CA VAL A 27 2.30 -44.56 -6.29
C VAL A 27 3.14 -43.76 -5.33
N THR A 28 4.30 -44.25 -4.96
CA THR A 28 5.20 -43.57 -4.04
C THR A 28 5.86 -42.33 -4.72
N VAL A 29 6.31 -41.37 -3.92
CA VAL A 29 7.05 -40.18 -4.41
C VAL A 29 8.27 -40.62 -5.22
N THR A 30 8.98 -41.67 -4.79
CA THR A 30 10.14 -42.18 -5.50
C THR A 30 9.76 -42.78 -6.86
N GLU A 31 8.62 -43.46 -6.97
CA GLU A 31 8.13 -44.00 -8.24
C GLU A 31 7.71 -42.86 -9.18
N PHE A 32 7.07 -41.79 -8.66
CA PHE A 32 6.78 -40.58 -9.44
C PHE A 32 8.05 -39.94 -9.99
N ALA A 33 9.05 -39.74 -9.14
CA ALA A 33 10.34 -39.16 -9.55
C ALA A 33 11.02 -39.99 -10.64
N ASN A 34 11.01 -41.32 -10.52
CA ASN A 34 11.59 -42.22 -11.52
C ASN A 34 10.81 -42.23 -12.84
N LYS A 35 9.47 -42.14 -12.79
CA LYS A 35 8.62 -42.02 -13.97
C LYS A 35 8.82 -40.67 -14.65
N PHE A 36 8.93 -39.57 -13.87
CA PHE A 36 9.19 -38.25 -14.40
C PHE A 36 10.54 -38.16 -15.14
N LYS A 37 11.60 -38.78 -14.59
CA LYS A 37 12.92 -38.81 -15.27
C LYS A 37 12.87 -39.52 -16.63
N ARG A 38 11.96 -40.50 -16.79
CA ARG A 38 11.77 -41.23 -18.06
C ARG A 38 10.75 -40.56 -18.99
N PHE A 39 10.01 -39.60 -18.50
CA PHE A 39 9.04 -38.85 -19.28
C PHE A 39 9.74 -37.83 -20.18
N HIS A 40 9.21 -37.59 -21.39
CA HIS A 40 9.84 -36.68 -22.35
C HIS A 40 10.21 -35.31 -21.78
N VAL A 41 9.35 -34.74 -20.93
CA VAL A 41 9.63 -33.46 -20.25
C VAL A 41 10.78 -33.59 -19.24
N GLY A 42 10.82 -34.69 -18.49
CA GLY A 42 11.89 -34.97 -17.54
C GLY A 42 13.24 -35.17 -18.23
N MET A 43 13.27 -35.93 -19.33
CA MET A 43 14.48 -36.13 -20.13
C MET A 43 14.98 -34.81 -20.75
N ARG A 44 14.07 -33.98 -21.25
CA ARG A 44 14.40 -32.65 -21.76
C ARG A 44 15.00 -31.76 -20.68
N LEU A 45 14.36 -31.70 -19.53
CA LEU A 45 14.82 -30.92 -18.39
C LEU A 45 16.21 -31.39 -17.91
N GLU A 46 16.46 -32.72 -17.88
CA GLU A 46 17.75 -33.27 -17.52
C GLU A 46 18.83 -32.88 -18.51
N SER A 47 18.51 -32.90 -19.84
CA SER A 47 19.43 -32.44 -20.87
C SER A 47 19.73 -30.95 -20.77
N GLU A 48 18.73 -30.12 -20.47
CA GLU A 48 18.93 -28.67 -20.28
C GLU A 48 19.75 -28.38 -19.00
N LEU A 49 19.51 -29.12 -17.92
CA LEU A 49 20.25 -28.98 -16.66
C LEU A 49 21.68 -29.55 -16.72
N SER A 50 21.96 -30.47 -17.63
CA SER A 50 23.31 -31.01 -17.82
C SER A 50 24.29 -30.00 -18.43
N VAL A 51 23.77 -28.96 -19.07
CA VAL A 51 24.61 -27.87 -19.62
C VAL A 51 25.02 -26.96 -18.45
N PRO A 52 26.34 -26.76 -18.22
CA PRO A 52 26.81 -25.88 -17.17
C PRO A 52 26.26 -24.47 -17.34
N PHE A 53 25.78 -23.89 -16.25
CA PHE A 53 25.22 -22.52 -16.24
C PHE A 53 26.34 -21.51 -16.63
N ASP A 54 26.12 -20.79 -17.72
CA ASP A 54 27.00 -19.71 -18.11
C ASP A 54 26.69 -18.43 -17.37
N LYS A 55 27.56 -18.07 -16.43
CA LYS A 55 27.43 -16.86 -15.61
C LYS A 55 27.53 -15.56 -16.41
N SER A 56 28.17 -15.60 -17.61
CA SER A 56 28.36 -14.41 -18.44
C SER A 56 27.06 -13.93 -19.08
N SER A 57 26.15 -14.87 -19.37
CA SER A 57 24.84 -14.60 -19.97
C SER A 57 23.76 -14.22 -18.93
N ALA A 58 24.06 -14.41 -17.64
CA ALA A 58 23.10 -14.10 -16.59
C ALA A 58 23.02 -12.62 -16.28
N HIS A 59 21.81 -12.13 -16.01
CA HIS A 59 21.62 -10.77 -15.51
C HIS A 59 22.41 -10.58 -14.21
N LYS A 60 23.14 -9.46 -14.07
CA LYS A 60 24.02 -9.19 -12.92
C LYS A 60 23.35 -9.34 -11.56
N ALA A 61 22.02 -9.14 -11.49
CA ALA A 61 21.23 -9.28 -10.28
C ALA A 61 20.68 -10.70 -10.03
N ALA A 62 20.86 -11.66 -10.96
CA ALA A 62 20.26 -13.00 -10.86
C ALA A 62 20.90 -13.89 -9.79
N LEU A 63 22.16 -13.67 -9.44
CA LEU A 63 22.94 -14.47 -8.49
C LEU A 63 23.65 -13.59 -7.47
N VAL A 64 22.92 -12.73 -6.80
CA VAL A 64 23.48 -11.88 -5.74
C VAL A 64 23.20 -12.53 -4.38
N TYR A 65 24.24 -12.77 -3.61
CA TYR A 65 24.18 -13.33 -2.25
C TYR A 65 23.95 -12.26 -1.17
N SER A 66 23.53 -11.05 -1.56
CA SER A 66 23.13 -10.00 -0.63
C SER A 66 21.64 -10.11 -0.29
N LYS A 67 21.25 -9.56 0.86
CA LYS A 67 19.85 -9.56 1.33
C LYS A 67 18.86 -9.01 0.29
N ASN A 68 19.27 -8.00 -0.47
CA ASN A 68 18.51 -7.43 -1.58
C ASN A 68 19.37 -7.53 -2.84
N SER A 69 18.79 -8.01 -3.95
CA SER A 69 19.50 -8.19 -5.22
C SER A 69 19.79 -6.89 -5.97
N VAL A 70 19.05 -5.81 -5.65
CA VAL A 70 19.13 -4.51 -6.32
C VAL A 70 19.64 -3.45 -5.32
N PRO A 71 20.42 -2.46 -5.78
CA PRO A 71 20.85 -1.34 -4.95
C PRO A 71 19.67 -0.64 -4.27
N THR A 72 19.84 -0.22 -3.04
CA THR A 72 18.75 0.38 -2.24
C THR A 72 18.18 1.66 -2.82
N MET A 73 19.00 2.43 -3.58
CA MET A 73 18.56 3.65 -4.24
C MET A 73 17.61 3.36 -5.41
N ASP A 74 17.87 2.31 -6.19
CA ASP A 74 17.00 1.90 -7.29
C ASP A 74 15.68 1.34 -6.76
N LEU A 75 15.71 0.63 -5.63
CA LEU A 75 14.51 0.18 -4.92
C LEU A 75 13.68 1.36 -4.40
N PHE A 76 14.35 2.38 -3.85
CA PHE A 76 13.68 3.60 -3.40
C PHE A 76 13.00 4.32 -4.56
N LYS A 77 13.70 4.48 -5.69
CA LYS A 77 13.14 5.10 -6.91
C LYS A 77 11.95 4.30 -7.43
N ALA A 78 12.05 2.99 -7.51
CA ALA A 78 10.94 2.13 -7.93
C ALA A 78 9.72 2.23 -7.00
N CYS A 79 9.93 2.30 -5.69
CA CYS A 79 8.86 2.53 -4.71
C CYS A 79 8.25 3.92 -4.85
N TRP A 80 9.07 4.96 -5.12
CA TRP A 80 8.61 6.32 -5.37
C TRP A 80 7.72 6.39 -6.60
N ASP A 81 8.18 5.84 -7.73
CA ASP A 81 7.44 5.83 -8.99
C ASP A 81 6.12 5.05 -8.85
N LYS A 82 6.15 3.94 -8.12
CA LYS A 82 4.95 3.16 -7.79
C LYS A 82 3.94 3.97 -6.97
N GLU A 83 4.36 4.64 -5.89
CA GLU A 83 3.46 5.43 -5.06
C GLU A 83 2.92 6.64 -5.81
N TRP A 84 3.75 7.31 -6.60
CA TRP A 84 3.31 8.40 -7.49
C TRP A 84 2.25 7.93 -8.48
N LEU A 85 2.46 6.79 -9.11
CA LEU A 85 1.50 6.20 -10.05
C LEU A 85 0.19 5.81 -9.35
N LEU A 86 0.25 5.31 -8.12
CA LEU A 86 -0.93 4.98 -7.32
C LEU A 86 -1.75 6.23 -6.98
N ILE A 87 -1.10 7.33 -6.59
CA ILE A 87 -1.78 8.62 -6.35
C ILE A 87 -2.47 9.08 -7.64
N LYS A 88 -1.77 9.04 -8.76
CA LYS A 88 -2.31 9.46 -10.07
C LYS A 88 -3.50 8.60 -10.51
N ARG A 89 -3.43 7.28 -10.32
CA ARG A 89 -4.52 6.35 -10.69
C ARG A 89 -5.73 6.42 -9.74
N ASN A 90 -5.48 6.73 -8.47
CA ASN A 90 -6.53 6.87 -7.46
C ASN A 90 -6.88 8.36 -7.20
N SER A 91 -6.67 9.23 -8.18
CA SER A 91 -6.96 10.67 -8.07
C SER A 91 -8.41 10.96 -7.64
N PHE A 92 -9.36 10.10 -8.01
CA PHE A 92 -10.75 10.22 -7.58
C PHE A 92 -10.92 10.30 -6.06
N VAL A 93 -10.17 9.49 -5.30
CA VAL A 93 -10.24 9.48 -3.83
C VAL A 93 -9.77 10.82 -3.26
N TYR A 94 -8.67 11.37 -3.79
CA TYR A 94 -8.13 12.64 -3.35
C TYR A 94 -9.03 13.82 -3.73
N ILE A 95 -9.59 13.81 -4.95
CA ILE A 95 -10.56 14.82 -5.40
C ILE A 95 -11.81 14.77 -4.53
N PHE A 96 -12.38 13.59 -4.29
CA PHE A 96 -13.56 13.43 -3.45
C PHE A 96 -13.32 13.95 -2.03
N LYS A 97 -12.18 13.62 -1.44
CA LYS A 97 -11.75 14.08 -0.11
C LYS A 97 -11.62 15.62 -0.08
N THR A 98 -11.00 16.22 -1.09
CA THR A 98 -10.87 17.68 -1.19
C THR A 98 -12.23 18.36 -1.32
N VAL A 99 -13.13 17.84 -2.15
CA VAL A 99 -14.50 18.35 -2.27
C VAL A 99 -15.25 18.26 -0.94
N GLN A 100 -15.12 17.14 -0.23
CA GLN A 100 -15.69 16.96 1.09
C GLN A 100 -15.20 18.01 2.09
N ILE A 101 -13.88 18.27 2.11
CA ILE A 101 -13.28 19.31 2.97
C ILE A 101 -13.87 20.69 2.63
N ILE A 102 -14.00 21.04 1.35
CA ILE A 102 -14.56 22.31 0.91
C ILE A 102 -16.01 22.46 1.39
N ILE A 103 -16.83 21.42 1.23
CA ILE A 103 -18.24 21.43 1.68
C ILE A 103 -18.30 21.64 3.18
N ILE A 104 -17.51 20.89 3.96
CA ILE A 104 -17.50 21.04 5.43
C ILE A 104 -16.98 22.41 5.84
N ALA A 105 -15.96 22.94 5.15
CA ALA A 105 -15.44 24.28 5.41
C ALA A 105 -16.48 25.36 5.15
N ILE A 106 -17.28 25.26 4.08
CA ILE A 106 -18.38 26.18 3.77
C ILE A 106 -19.48 26.08 4.86
N ILE A 107 -19.85 24.86 5.29
CA ILE A 107 -20.83 24.67 6.35
C ILE A 107 -20.32 25.32 7.65
N SER A 108 -19.05 25.08 8.00
CA SER A 108 -18.40 25.70 9.17
C SER A 108 -18.40 27.23 9.06
N ALA A 109 -18.07 27.75 7.88
CA ALA A 109 -18.08 29.16 7.58
C ALA A 109 -19.47 29.77 7.80
N THR A 110 -20.56 29.09 7.39
CA THR A 110 -21.94 29.57 7.58
C THR A 110 -22.37 29.54 9.05
N LEU A 111 -21.92 28.55 9.82
CA LEU A 111 -22.22 28.44 11.25
C LEU A 111 -21.61 29.61 12.07
N PHE A 112 -20.41 30.03 11.71
CA PHE A 112 -19.68 31.11 12.37
C PHE A 112 -19.86 32.47 11.67
N LEU A 113 -20.59 32.54 10.56
CA LEU A 113 -20.87 33.76 9.84
C LEU A 113 -21.82 34.64 10.67
N ARG A 114 -21.43 35.84 11.05
CA ARG A 114 -22.15 36.80 11.91
C ARG A 114 -21.98 36.62 13.43
N THR A 115 -21.06 35.82 13.88
CA THR A 115 -20.67 35.87 15.28
C THR A 115 -19.78 37.11 15.46
N GLU A 116 -20.34 38.19 15.98
CA GLU A 116 -19.56 39.38 16.38
C GLU A 116 -18.69 39.00 17.58
N MET A 117 -17.46 38.60 17.29
CA MET A 117 -16.50 38.15 18.29
C MET A 117 -15.70 39.37 18.77
N HIS A 118 -16.10 40.01 19.85
CA HIS A 118 -15.39 41.11 20.48
C HIS A 118 -14.25 40.56 21.35
N GLN A 119 -13.05 41.19 21.21
CA GLN A 119 -11.85 40.72 21.94
C GLN A 119 -11.88 40.95 23.47
N SER A 120 -12.93 41.55 23.99
CA SER A 120 -13.06 41.95 25.40
C SER A 120 -14.06 41.13 26.23
N ASN A 121 -14.74 40.16 25.64
CA ASN A 121 -15.79 39.41 26.30
C ASN A 121 -15.41 37.92 26.52
N GLU A 122 -15.61 37.39 27.71
CA GLU A 122 -15.31 35.98 28.05
C GLU A 122 -16.16 35.00 27.22
N ASP A 123 -17.41 35.38 26.91
CA ASP A 123 -18.33 34.57 26.10
C ASP A 123 -17.81 34.39 24.65
N ASP A 124 -17.23 35.46 24.08
CA ASP A 124 -16.66 35.42 22.75
C ASP A 124 -15.38 34.57 22.69
N ALA A 125 -14.58 34.56 23.75
CA ALA A 125 -13.42 33.70 23.88
C ALA A 125 -13.79 32.21 23.79
N SER A 126 -14.93 31.82 24.40
CA SER A 126 -15.43 30.43 24.35
C SER A 126 -15.83 30.01 22.95
N LEU A 127 -16.36 30.92 22.11
CA LEU A 127 -16.70 30.68 20.70
C LEU A 127 -15.47 30.49 19.86
N TYR A 128 -14.40 31.30 20.07
CA TYR A 128 -13.12 31.14 19.38
C TYR A 128 -12.47 29.79 19.69
N ILE A 129 -12.46 29.40 20.97
CA ILE A 129 -11.94 28.10 21.38
C ILE A 129 -12.75 26.97 20.75
N GLY A 130 -14.09 27.11 20.72
CA GLY A 130 -14.98 26.16 20.06
C GLY A 130 -14.69 26.01 18.56
N ALA A 131 -14.48 27.12 17.85
CA ALA A 131 -14.15 27.12 16.42
C ALA A 131 -12.79 26.47 16.14
N ILE A 132 -11.79 26.73 16.99
CA ILE A 132 -10.44 26.11 16.87
C ILE A 132 -10.53 24.62 17.14
N LEU A 133 -11.20 24.21 18.21
CA LEU A 133 -11.39 22.80 18.55
C LEU A 133 -12.16 22.06 17.44
N PHE A 134 -13.22 22.66 16.91
CA PHE A 134 -13.96 22.11 15.79
C PHE A 134 -13.06 21.92 14.57
N SER A 135 -12.28 22.92 14.21
CA SER A 135 -11.31 22.84 13.11
C SER A 135 -10.27 21.73 13.32
N MET A 136 -9.77 21.58 14.54
CA MET A 136 -8.82 20.54 14.91
C MET A 136 -9.42 19.15 14.76
N ILE A 137 -10.63 18.95 15.28
CA ILE A 137 -11.36 17.68 15.21
C ILE A 137 -11.66 17.31 13.75
N MET A 138 -12.12 18.26 12.93
CA MET A 138 -12.42 18.01 11.52
C MET A 138 -11.17 17.59 10.72
N ASN A 139 -10.03 18.26 10.94
CA ASN A 139 -8.76 17.87 10.31
C ASN A 139 -8.28 16.49 10.80
N MET A 140 -8.51 16.15 12.06
CA MET A 140 -8.19 14.83 12.59
C MET A 140 -9.01 13.74 11.89
N PHE A 141 -10.33 13.91 11.76
CA PHE A 141 -11.20 12.94 11.06
C PHE A 141 -10.84 12.78 9.60
N ASN A 142 -10.40 13.85 8.94
CA ASN A 142 -9.89 13.77 7.56
C ASN A 142 -8.68 12.82 7.44
N GLY A 143 -7.83 12.75 8.45
CA GLY A 143 -6.71 11.80 8.51
C GLY A 143 -7.12 10.33 8.62
N PHE A 144 -8.27 10.01 9.25
CA PHE A 144 -8.71 8.63 9.41
C PHE A 144 -9.00 7.91 8.08
N ALA A 145 -9.48 8.61 7.06
CA ALA A 145 -9.71 8.04 5.73
C ALA A 145 -8.40 7.54 5.11
N GLU A 146 -7.31 8.28 5.28
CA GLU A 146 -5.98 7.85 4.81
C GLU A 146 -5.40 6.68 5.62
N LEU A 147 -5.67 6.67 6.92
CA LEU A 147 -5.26 5.56 7.78
C LEU A 147 -5.91 4.24 7.30
N ALA A 148 -7.21 4.25 7.02
CA ALA A 148 -7.92 3.09 6.50
C ALA A 148 -7.34 2.58 5.18
N LEU A 149 -7.03 3.48 4.23
CA LEU A 149 -6.38 3.13 2.97
C LEU A 149 -4.97 2.54 3.18
N THR A 150 -4.23 3.05 4.15
CA THR A 150 -2.90 2.56 4.49
C THR A 150 -2.97 1.17 5.10
N ILE A 151 -3.89 0.93 6.03
CA ILE A 151 -4.13 -0.38 6.65
C ILE A 151 -4.50 -1.42 5.59
N GLY A 152 -5.36 -1.08 4.63
CA GLY A 152 -5.74 -1.97 3.54
C GLY A 152 -4.55 -2.41 2.64
N ARG A 153 -3.45 -1.65 2.63
CA ARG A 153 -2.22 -1.98 1.87
C ARG A 153 -1.19 -2.77 2.67
N LEU A 154 -1.32 -2.85 4.00
CA LEU A 154 -0.36 -3.54 4.87
C LEU A 154 -0.12 -5.01 4.51
N PRO A 155 -1.13 -5.83 4.14
CA PRO A 155 -0.90 -7.22 3.76
C PRO A 155 0.06 -7.36 2.57
N VAL A 156 -0.05 -6.47 1.58
CA VAL A 156 0.85 -6.46 0.42
C VAL A 156 2.26 -6.04 0.83
N PHE A 157 2.38 -5.05 1.71
CA PHE A 157 3.67 -4.62 2.24
C PHE A 157 4.37 -5.75 3.02
N TYR A 158 3.66 -6.44 3.90
CA TYR A 158 4.23 -7.57 4.66
C TYR A 158 4.70 -8.68 3.73
N LYS A 159 3.90 -9.05 2.72
CA LYS A 159 4.29 -10.05 1.74
C LYS A 159 5.57 -9.66 0.99
N HIS A 160 5.70 -8.41 0.56
CA HIS A 160 6.92 -7.95 -0.11
C HIS A 160 8.12 -7.93 0.83
N ARG A 161 7.94 -7.54 2.09
CA ARG A 161 9.00 -7.57 3.10
C ARG A 161 9.49 -8.98 3.38
N ASP A 162 8.56 -9.92 3.56
CA ASP A 162 8.88 -11.31 3.89
C ASP A 162 9.60 -12.02 2.73
N HIS A 163 9.31 -11.62 1.50
CA HIS A 163 10.05 -12.07 0.30
C HIS A 163 11.31 -11.24 -0.01
N LEU A 164 11.73 -10.35 0.88
CA LEU A 164 12.95 -9.53 0.76
C LEU A 164 13.01 -8.66 -0.52
N PHE A 165 11.86 -8.26 -1.07
CA PHE A 165 11.82 -7.40 -2.26
C PHE A 165 12.47 -6.05 -2.03
N HIS A 166 12.20 -5.44 -0.86
CA HIS A 166 12.75 -4.13 -0.49
C HIS A 166 12.79 -3.95 1.03
N PRO A 167 13.72 -3.14 1.56
CA PRO A 167 13.72 -2.76 2.97
C PRO A 167 12.49 -1.90 3.30
N ALA A 168 12.02 -1.97 4.54
CA ALA A 168 10.80 -1.27 4.97
C ALA A 168 10.84 0.25 4.74
N TRP A 169 11.98 0.89 4.97
CA TRP A 169 12.13 2.33 4.85
C TRP A 169 11.99 2.84 3.40
N THR A 170 12.39 2.04 2.38
CA THR A 170 12.27 2.41 0.96
C THR A 170 10.81 2.48 0.50
N TYR A 171 9.90 1.82 1.22
CA TYR A 171 8.47 1.92 1.00
C TYR A 171 7.84 3.05 1.82
N THR A 172 8.20 3.16 3.11
CA THR A 172 7.56 4.09 4.05
C THR A 172 7.88 5.54 3.73
N LEU A 173 9.15 5.83 3.39
CA LEU A 173 9.61 7.19 3.16
C LEU A 173 8.96 7.85 1.92
N PRO A 174 8.90 7.21 0.74
CA PRO A 174 8.17 7.77 -0.40
C PRO A 174 6.69 8.00 -0.10
N ASN A 175 6.03 7.05 0.56
CA ASN A 175 4.63 7.18 0.93
C ASN A 175 4.39 8.41 1.84
N PHE A 176 5.26 8.64 2.82
CA PHE A 176 5.20 9.80 3.70
C PHE A 176 5.46 11.11 2.94
N LEU A 177 6.56 11.19 2.18
CA LEU A 177 6.96 12.42 1.48
C LEU A 177 5.94 12.86 0.43
N LEU A 178 5.34 11.92 -0.31
CA LEU A 178 4.34 12.23 -1.33
C LEU A 178 3.00 12.69 -0.74
N ARG A 179 2.73 12.41 0.52
CA ARG A 179 1.51 12.86 1.20
C ARG A 179 1.64 14.27 1.78
N ILE A 180 2.85 14.73 2.07
CA ILE A 180 3.07 16.09 2.61
C ILE A 180 2.42 17.17 1.72
N PRO A 181 2.70 17.26 0.39
CA PRO A 181 2.11 18.30 -0.44
C PRO A 181 0.58 18.23 -0.51
N ILE A 182 0.01 17.03 -0.46
CA ILE A 182 -1.45 16.83 -0.48
C ILE A 182 -2.05 17.36 0.83
N SER A 183 -1.47 17.00 1.96
CA SER A 183 -1.91 17.44 3.30
C SER A 183 -1.77 18.97 3.46
N VAL A 184 -0.68 19.55 2.97
CA VAL A 184 -0.49 21.00 2.98
C VAL A 184 -1.56 21.69 2.13
N PHE A 185 -1.86 21.15 0.94
CA PHE A 185 -2.92 21.69 0.09
C PHE A 185 -4.30 21.63 0.77
N GLU A 186 -4.66 20.51 1.37
CA GLU A 186 -5.92 20.34 2.11
C GLU A 186 -6.03 21.32 3.28
N SER A 187 -4.95 21.49 4.05
CA SER A 187 -4.91 22.45 5.15
C SER A 187 -5.03 23.90 4.66
N LEU A 188 -4.40 24.25 3.55
CA LEU A 188 -4.53 25.60 2.95
C LEU A 188 -5.96 25.87 2.48
N VAL A 189 -6.64 24.88 1.87
CA VAL A 189 -8.04 25.00 1.48
C VAL A 189 -8.93 25.23 2.71
N TRP A 190 -8.74 24.44 3.76
CA TRP A 190 -9.47 24.60 5.01
C TRP A 190 -9.28 25.99 5.62
N VAL A 191 -8.03 26.37 5.85
CA VAL A 191 -7.68 27.68 6.46
C VAL A 191 -8.15 28.82 5.57
N GLY A 192 -7.98 28.73 4.24
CA GLY A 192 -8.39 29.79 3.32
C GLY A 192 -9.89 30.07 3.36
N VAL A 193 -10.72 29.03 3.52
CA VAL A 193 -12.17 29.22 3.64
C VAL A 193 -12.57 29.69 5.04
N THR A 194 -12.01 29.09 6.09
CA THR A 194 -12.48 29.34 7.47
C THR A 194 -11.88 30.59 8.09
N TYR A 195 -10.65 30.97 7.72
CA TYR A 195 -9.93 32.08 8.33
C TYR A 195 -10.68 33.42 8.24
N TYR A 196 -11.08 33.79 7.04
CA TYR A 196 -11.78 35.04 6.79
C TYR A 196 -13.25 35.02 7.26
N THR A 197 -13.88 33.86 7.23
CA THR A 197 -15.31 33.73 7.59
C THR A 197 -15.54 33.68 9.09
N ILE A 198 -14.59 33.13 9.86
CA ILE A 198 -14.65 33.08 11.33
C ILE A 198 -14.15 34.41 11.93
N GLY A 199 -13.43 35.25 11.14
CA GLY A 199 -12.96 36.56 11.61
C GLY A 199 -11.71 36.48 12.49
N PHE A 200 -10.81 35.54 12.22
CA PHE A 200 -9.50 35.49 12.87
C PHE A 200 -8.69 36.78 12.53
N ALA A 201 -7.85 37.22 13.45
CA ALA A 201 -7.10 38.45 13.30
C ALA A 201 -6.23 38.45 12.03
N PRO A 202 -6.30 39.49 11.18
CA PRO A 202 -5.54 39.52 9.90
C PRO A 202 -4.03 39.78 10.08
N GLU A 203 -3.58 40.02 11.31
CA GLU A 203 -2.18 40.36 11.61
C GLU A 203 -1.40 39.10 12.04
N ALA A 204 -0.44 38.70 11.22
CA ALA A 204 0.45 37.55 11.48
C ALA A 204 1.50 37.83 12.59
N SER A 205 1.61 39.07 13.10
CA SER A 205 2.63 39.50 14.06
C SER A 205 2.16 39.70 15.50
N ARG A 206 0.95 39.29 15.82
CA ARG A 206 0.40 39.34 17.20
C ARG A 206 0.28 37.97 17.81
#